data_5cf5b687b26b6ae6c79e4b91df3c0e52
#
_entry.id   5cf5b687b26b6ae6c79e4b91df3c0e52
#
_cell.length_a   1.000
_cell.length_b   1.000
_cell.length_c   1.000
_cell.angle_alpha   90.00
_cell.angle_beta   90.00
_cell.angle_gamma   90.00
#
_symmetry.space_group_name_H-M   'P 1'
#
loop_
_entity.id
_entity.type
_entity.pdbx_description
1 polymer ?
#
loop_
_entity_poly.entity_id
_entity_poly.type
_entity_poly.pdbx_seq_one_letter_code
_entity_poly.pdbx_strand_id
1 'polypeptide(L)'
;MDILPDSTATACELCGSTTVRELYTARDRLRNTDTLFRVTECSGCGVLRTLPEMSEAELANYYPRDYWGDEAEPSQRWIESSQSEKTQFLKRCGLTTGRILDVGCGSGFFLRALDAEKWERYGVEIGEAASKSAELAIGSGRVFTGTLDQAKWPDSNFDVVTLWSALEHTNQPRANLREARRITKLGGSVIVQLPNAASYQARMFGGNWFALDVPRHRYHFTLPLLTRLLPESGFEVYKVTFRSKAHNSHALRQSLKTKLIGDDRRVVGKALFCLLIPFIKPFDWIMTMLSEGATLTVAARAV
;
A
#
# COMPACT_ATOMS: atom_id res chain seq x y z
N MET A 1 12.46 -27.16 3.38
CA MET A 1 12.10 -25.88 4.05
C MET A 1 13.26 -24.95 3.78
N ASP A 2 13.22 -24.32 2.60
CA ASP A 2 14.35 -23.52 2.11
C ASP A 2 14.24 -22.11 2.69
N ILE A 3 15.03 -21.84 3.74
CA ILE A 3 15.36 -20.47 4.14
C ILE A 3 16.30 -19.98 3.03
N LEU A 4 15.88 -18.94 2.32
CA LEU A 4 16.75 -18.33 1.32
C LEU A 4 18.07 -17.94 1.98
N PRO A 5 19.22 -18.13 1.29
CA PRO A 5 20.53 -17.93 1.88
C PRO A 5 20.66 -16.52 2.45
N ASP A 6 21.46 -16.41 3.50
CA ASP A 6 21.77 -15.21 4.23
C ASP A 6 22.46 -14.18 3.30
N SER A 7 21.66 -13.48 2.49
CA SER A 7 22.13 -12.29 1.85
C SER A 7 22.31 -11.26 2.96
N THR A 8 23.54 -10.86 3.23
CA THR A 8 23.90 -9.78 4.16
C THR A 8 22.89 -8.65 3.97
N ALA A 9 22.18 -8.30 5.05
CA ALA A 9 21.17 -7.26 5.00
C ALA A 9 21.81 -5.99 4.40
N THR A 10 21.30 -5.57 3.25
CA THR A 10 21.75 -4.31 2.64
C THR A 10 21.52 -3.16 3.60
N ALA A 11 22.30 -2.09 3.49
CA ALA A 11 22.11 -0.90 4.32
C ALA A 11 20.67 -0.39 4.18
N CYS A 12 20.04 -0.05 5.29
CA CYS A 12 18.68 0.47 5.31
C CYS A 12 18.60 1.77 4.50
N GLU A 13 17.77 1.82 3.48
CA GLU A 13 17.60 3.01 2.62
C GLU A 13 17.16 4.24 3.44
N LEU A 14 16.42 4.03 4.54
CA LEU A 14 15.90 5.12 5.37
C LEU A 14 16.93 5.70 6.36
N CYS A 15 17.96 4.95 6.78
CA CYS A 15 18.89 5.44 7.82
C CYS A 15 20.32 4.95 7.66
N GLY A 16 20.65 4.14 6.65
CA GLY A 16 21.99 3.61 6.43
C GLY A 16 22.43 2.48 7.37
N SER A 17 21.65 2.12 8.40
CA SER A 17 22.00 1.03 9.33
C SER A 17 22.00 -0.33 8.63
N THR A 18 22.98 -1.17 8.91
CA THR A 18 23.05 -2.56 8.47
C THR A 18 22.54 -3.56 9.51
N THR A 19 22.26 -3.09 10.73
CA THR A 19 21.82 -3.94 11.83
C THR A 19 20.31 -4.12 11.80
N VAL A 20 19.88 -5.37 11.81
CA VAL A 20 18.47 -5.74 11.81
C VAL A 20 18.16 -6.75 12.91
N ARG A 21 16.94 -6.72 13.42
CA ARG A 21 16.38 -7.72 14.32
C ARG A 21 15.29 -8.50 13.57
N GLU A 22 15.44 -9.80 13.48
CA GLU A 22 14.37 -10.64 12.92
C GLU A 22 13.17 -10.67 13.87
N LEU A 23 11.97 -10.49 13.31
CA LEU A 23 10.72 -10.54 14.07
C LEU A 23 10.00 -11.86 13.85
N TYR A 24 9.84 -12.27 12.60
CA TYR A 24 9.17 -13.50 12.22
C TYR A 24 9.42 -13.83 10.74
N THR A 25 9.12 -15.07 10.37
CA THR A 25 9.06 -15.49 8.97
C THR A 25 7.63 -15.51 8.47
N ALA A 26 7.45 -15.32 7.16
CA ALA A 26 6.16 -15.38 6.49
C ALA A 26 6.31 -16.03 5.10
N ARG A 27 5.20 -16.55 4.55
CA ARG A 27 5.14 -17.13 3.22
C ARG A 27 4.41 -16.24 2.24
N ASP A 28 4.74 -16.37 0.95
CA ASP A 28 3.89 -15.81 -0.10
C ASP A 28 2.56 -16.58 -0.14
N ARG A 29 1.48 -15.89 0.17
CA ARG A 29 0.15 -16.47 0.24
C ARG A 29 -0.61 -16.46 -1.08
N LEU A 30 -0.23 -15.57 -2.01
CA LEU A 30 -0.89 -15.49 -3.31
C LEU A 30 -0.44 -16.62 -4.23
N ARG A 31 0.83 -16.99 -4.16
CA ARG A 31 1.38 -18.09 -4.97
C ARG A 31 1.43 -19.44 -4.26
N ASN A 32 1.10 -19.46 -2.97
CA ASN A 32 1.13 -20.67 -2.14
C ASN A 32 2.45 -21.44 -2.29
N THR A 33 3.58 -20.70 -2.28
CA THR A 33 4.92 -21.29 -2.36
C THR A 33 5.44 -21.62 -0.97
N ASP A 34 6.32 -22.62 -0.86
CA ASP A 34 7.00 -22.96 0.39
C ASP A 34 8.14 -22.00 0.74
N THR A 35 8.40 -21.02 -0.11
CA THR A 35 9.42 -20.00 0.11
C THR A 35 9.09 -19.15 1.34
N LEU A 36 10.05 -19.08 2.26
CA LEU A 36 9.95 -18.27 3.48
C LEU A 36 10.71 -16.97 3.32
N PHE A 37 10.05 -15.88 3.68
CA PHE A 37 10.62 -14.54 3.77
C PHE A 37 10.78 -14.15 5.23
N ARG A 38 11.87 -13.45 5.56
CA ARG A 38 12.09 -12.89 6.90
C ARG A 38 11.52 -11.48 6.94
N VAL A 39 10.78 -11.16 8.00
CA VAL A 39 10.41 -9.78 8.32
C VAL A 39 11.30 -9.32 9.45
N THR A 40 12.06 -8.26 9.18
CA THR A 40 13.08 -7.73 10.08
C THR A 40 12.78 -6.28 10.45
N GLU A 41 13.20 -5.87 11.62
CA GLU A 41 13.18 -4.49 12.08
C GLU A 41 14.58 -3.90 12.00
N CYS A 42 14.72 -2.74 11.36
CA CYS A 42 15.96 -2.00 11.34
C CYS A 42 16.25 -1.41 12.72
N SER A 43 17.41 -1.75 13.33
CA SER A 43 17.78 -1.26 14.65
C SER A 43 18.03 0.25 14.71
N GLY A 44 18.33 0.89 13.56
CA GLY A 44 18.59 2.32 13.48
C GLY A 44 17.32 3.18 13.40
N CYS A 45 16.28 2.71 12.70
CA CYS A 45 15.11 3.55 12.43
C CYS A 45 13.76 2.89 12.72
N GLY A 46 13.74 1.61 13.08
CA GLY A 46 12.51 0.89 13.41
C GLY A 46 11.64 0.50 12.20
N VAL A 47 12.08 0.77 10.96
CA VAL A 47 11.32 0.32 9.80
C VAL A 47 11.35 -1.20 9.69
N LEU A 48 10.21 -1.81 9.37
CA LEU A 48 10.16 -3.23 9.09
C LEU A 48 10.41 -3.47 7.61
N ARG A 49 11.23 -4.49 7.29
CA ARG A 49 11.60 -4.86 5.93
C ARG A 49 11.41 -6.34 5.68
N THR A 50 11.00 -6.69 4.46
CA THR A 50 10.99 -8.07 3.96
C THR A 50 12.36 -8.41 3.38
N LEU A 51 12.95 -9.53 3.80
CA LEU A 51 14.23 -10.05 3.31
C LEU A 51 14.05 -11.47 2.75
N PRO A 52 14.86 -11.86 1.72
CA PRO A 52 15.87 -11.04 1.06
C PRO A 52 15.27 -9.90 0.26
N GLU A 53 16.04 -8.83 0.05
CA GLU A 53 15.66 -7.81 -0.90
C GLU A 53 15.72 -8.38 -2.32
N MET A 54 14.73 -8.03 -3.12
CA MET A 54 14.60 -8.51 -4.49
C MET A 54 14.72 -7.34 -5.47
N SER A 55 15.33 -7.58 -6.64
CA SER A 55 15.22 -6.68 -7.77
C SER A 55 13.77 -6.60 -8.27
N GLU A 56 13.45 -5.59 -9.06
CA GLU A 56 12.12 -5.46 -9.68
C GLU A 56 11.80 -6.67 -10.60
N ALA A 57 12.81 -7.18 -11.31
CA ALA A 57 12.66 -8.34 -12.19
C ALA A 57 12.35 -9.63 -11.41
N GLU A 58 13.01 -9.85 -10.27
CA GLU A 58 12.72 -10.98 -9.39
C GLU A 58 11.33 -10.86 -8.78
N LEU A 59 10.98 -9.66 -8.30
CA LEU A 59 9.68 -9.42 -7.69
C LEU A 59 8.53 -9.57 -8.67
N ALA A 60 8.72 -9.23 -9.95
CA ALA A 60 7.71 -9.41 -10.99
C ALA A 60 7.18 -10.87 -11.07
N ASN A 61 8.04 -11.85 -10.73
CA ASN A 61 7.63 -13.25 -10.68
C ASN A 61 6.62 -13.57 -9.57
N TYR A 62 6.48 -12.70 -8.57
CA TYR A 62 5.55 -12.85 -7.45
C TYR A 62 4.21 -12.15 -7.68
N TYR A 63 4.03 -11.44 -8.79
CA TYR A 63 2.73 -10.90 -9.19
C TYR A 63 2.00 -11.92 -10.08
N PRO A 64 0.86 -12.47 -9.65
CA PRO A 64 0.01 -13.26 -10.53
C PRO A 64 -0.49 -12.43 -11.70
N ARG A 65 -0.82 -13.06 -12.82
CA ARG A 65 -1.30 -12.34 -14.03
C ARG A 65 -2.60 -11.56 -13.77
N ASP A 66 -3.43 -12.06 -12.88
CA ASP A 66 -4.71 -11.49 -12.44
C ASP A 66 -4.59 -10.58 -11.21
N TYR A 67 -3.36 -10.26 -10.76
CA TYR A 67 -3.13 -9.41 -9.57
C TYR A 67 -3.82 -8.03 -9.69
N TRP A 68 -3.87 -7.49 -10.89
CA TRP A 68 -4.46 -6.19 -11.18
C TRP A 68 -5.95 -6.25 -11.53
N GLY A 69 -6.59 -7.39 -11.41
CA GLY A 69 -7.99 -7.66 -11.70
C GLY A 69 -8.20 -8.58 -12.90
N ASP A 70 -9.41 -9.15 -12.99
CA ASP A 70 -9.84 -9.96 -14.11
C ASP A 70 -9.95 -9.12 -15.39
N GLU A 71 -9.87 -9.78 -16.56
CA GLU A 71 -9.97 -9.15 -17.89
C GLU A 71 -11.32 -8.45 -18.14
N ALA A 72 -12.33 -8.72 -17.32
CA ALA A 72 -13.66 -8.09 -17.45
C ALA A 72 -13.62 -6.63 -16.95
N GLU A 73 -13.96 -5.71 -17.85
CA GLU A 73 -14.08 -4.28 -17.55
C GLU A 73 -15.17 -4.03 -16.51
N PRO A 74 -14.86 -3.51 -15.30
CA PRO A 74 -15.87 -3.30 -14.27
C PRO A 74 -16.80 -2.13 -14.62
N SER A 75 -18.05 -2.20 -14.17
CA SER A 75 -19.01 -1.11 -14.39
C SER A 75 -18.56 0.18 -13.66
N GLN A 76 -18.89 1.34 -14.24
CA GLN A 76 -18.57 2.63 -13.64
C GLN A 76 -19.13 2.77 -12.21
N ARG A 77 -20.33 2.24 -11.93
CA ARG A 77 -20.92 2.21 -10.58
C ARG A 77 -20.09 1.40 -9.58
N TRP A 78 -19.51 0.28 -10.03
CA TRP A 78 -18.63 -0.52 -9.20
C TRP A 78 -17.34 0.24 -8.89
N ILE A 79 -16.75 0.90 -9.89
CA ILE A 79 -15.56 1.74 -9.73
C ILE A 79 -15.81 2.84 -8.69
N GLU A 80 -16.85 3.64 -8.87
CA GLU A 80 -17.22 4.72 -7.95
C GLU A 80 -17.44 4.21 -6.52
N SER A 81 -18.14 3.10 -6.37
CA SER A 81 -18.39 2.47 -5.06
C SER A 81 -17.10 1.98 -4.42
N SER A 82 -16.26 1.26 -5.17
CA SER A 82 -15.00 0.70 -4.66
C SER A 82 -13.99 1.79 -4.27
N GLN A 83 -13.96 2.92 -4.99
CA GLN A 83 -13.05 4.05 -4.74
C GLN A 83 -13.67 5.15 -3.86
N SER A 84 -14.91 4.98 -3.40
CA SER A 84 -15.65 6.01 -2.65
C SER A 84 -14.95 6.48 -1.37
N GLU A 85 -14.22 5.62 -0.68
CA GLU A 85 -13.46 6.02 0.52
C GLU A 85 -12.30 6.95 0.19
N LYS A 86 -11.58 6.67 -0.90
CA LYS A 86 -10.46 7.49 -1.37
C LYS A 86 -10.96 8.88 -1.81
N THR A 87 -11.99 8.92 -2.64
CA THR A 87 -12.57 10.18 -3.12
C THR A 87 -13.20 11.01 -1.98
N GLN A 88 -13.84 10.36 -1.00
CA GLN A 88 -14.34 11.02 0.20
C GLN A 88 -13.20 11.54 1.10
N PHE A 89 -12.08 10.82 1.17
CA PHE A 89 -10.92 11.28 1.95
C PHE A 89 -10.34 12.56 1.33
N LEU A 90 -10.19 12.63 0.00
CA LEU A 90 -9.81 13.88 -0.69
C LEU A 90 -10.74 15.04 -0.30
N LYS A 91 -12.05 14.84 -0.41
CA LYS A 91 -13.05 15.87 -0.05
C LYS A 91 -12.91 16.35 1.40
N ARG A 92 -12.67 15.42 2.35
CA ARG A 92 -12.45 15.76 3.77
C ARG A 92 -11.14 16.49 4.01
N CYS A 93 -10.19 16.41 3.08
CA CYS A 93 -8.96 17.19 3.08
C CYS A 93 -9.11 18.56 2.40
N GLY A 94 -10.32 18.88 1.90
CA GLY A 94 -10.57 20.10 1.13
C GLY A 94 -10.06 20.04 -0.32
N LEU A 95 -9.66 18.85 -0.79
CA LEU A 95 -9.12 18.62 -2.11
C LEU A 95 -10.26 18.21 -3.05
N THR A 96 -10.72 19.13 -3.88
CA THR A 96 -11.93 18.94 -4.71
C THR A 96 -11.71 19.16 -6.20
N THR A 97 -10.59 19.75 -6.58
CA THR A 97 -10.23 20.08 -7.98
C THR A 97 -8.71 20.26 -8.12
N GLY A 98 -8.21 20.26 -9.34
CA GLY A 98 -6.81 20.54 -9.67
C GLY A 98 -6.14 19.44 -10.49
N ARG A 99 -4.82 19.50 -10.59
CA ARG A 99 -3.99 18.46 -11.20
C ARG A 99 -3.65 17.40 -10.17
N ILE A 100 -3.99 16.15 -10.45
CA ILE A 100 -3.71 15.01 -9.57
C ILE A 100 -2.86 13.96 -10.27
N LEU A 101 -1.83 13.48 -9.58
CA LEU A 101 -1.05 12.31 -9.98
C LEU A 101 -1.31 11.16 -9.00
N ASP A 102 -1.63 9.99 -9.53
CA ASP A 102 -1.71 8.75 -8.76
C ASP A 102 -0.48 7.87 -9.08
N VAL A 103 0.35 7.65 -8.07
CA VAL A 103 1.57 6.83 -8.18
C VAL A 103 1.22 5.37 -7.84
N GLY A 104 1.51 4.44 -8.77
CA GLY A 104 1.01 3.07 -8.71
C GLY A 104 -0.48 3.02 -9.01
N CYS A 105 -0.91 3.68 -10.08
CA CYS A 105 -2.34 3.87 -10.38
C CYS A 105 -3.06 2.59 -10.81
N GLY A 106 -2.33 1.48 -11.05
CA GLY A 106 -2.90 0.24 -11.57
C GLY A 106 -3.69 0.47 -12.85
N SER A 107 -4.86 -0.14 -12.98
CA SER A 107 -5.79 0.07 -14.10
C SER A 107 -6.57 1.39 -14.05
N GLY A 108 -6.16 2.33 -13.20
CA GLY A 108 -6.70 3.69 -13.14
C GLY A 108 -8.07 3.83 -12.45
N PHE A 109 -8.54 2.86 -11.68
CA PHE A 109 -9.88 2.89 -11.07
C PHE A 109 -10.10 4.10 -10.16
N PHE A 110 -9.10 4.50 -9.37
CA PHE A 110 -9.20 5.71 -8.56
C PHE A 110 -9.31 6.96 -9.44
N LEU A 111 -8.50 7.08 -10.46
CA LEU A 111 -8.52 8.22 -11.38
C LEU A 111 -9.85 8.29 -12.16
N ARG A 112 -10.43 7.15 -12.52
CA ARG A 112 -11.76 7.06 -13.17
C ARG A 112 -12.89 7.48 -12.25
N ALA A 113 -12.77 7.28 -10.94
CA ALA A 113 -13.77 7.68 -9.95
C ALA A 113 -13.76 9.18 -9.66
N LEU A 114 -12.77 9.91 -10.15
CA LEU A 114 -12.70 11.37 -10.03
C LEU A 114 -13.47 12.05 -11.16
N ASP A 115 -14.16 13.13 -10.81
CA ASP A 115 -14.89 14.00 -11.74
C ASP A 115 -13.91 14.61 -12.74
N ALA A 116 -14.09 14.28 -14.03
CA ALA A 116 -13.19 14.73 -15.11
C ALA A 116 -13.27 16.23 -15.39
N GLU A 117 -14.34 16.92 -15.00
CA GLU A 117 -14.48 18.37 -15.14
C GLU A 117 -13.71 19.13 -14.06
N LYS A 118 -13.46 18.47 -12.91
CA LYS A 118 -12.77 19.08 -11.77
C LYS A 118 -11.31 18.68 -11.68
N TRP A 119 -10.95 17.49 -12.19
CA TRP A 119 -9.62 16.93 -12.01
C TRP A 119 -8.91 16.71 -13.35
N GLU A 120 -7.75 17.30 -13.50
CA GLU A 120 -6.79 16.93 -14.53
C GLU A 120 -5.97 15.75 -14.00
N ARG A 121 -6.25 14.54 -14.52
CA ARG A 121 -5.83 13.26 -13.95
C ARG A 121 -4.61 12.72 -14.66
N TYR A 122 -3.62 12.29 -13.88
CA TYR A 122 -2.39 11.64 -14.35
C TYR A 122 -2.08 10.40 -13.52
N GLY A 123 -1.34 9.46 -14.10
CA GLY A 123 -0.91 8.22 -13.45
C GLY A 123 0.54 7.86 -13.76
N VAL A 124 1.13 7.11 -12.84
CA VAL A 124 2.38 6.37 -13.04
C VAL A 124 2.13 4.93 -12.64
N GLU A 125 2.48 3.98 -13.51
CA GLU A 125 2.28 2.56 -13.27
C GLU A 125 3.40 1.75 -13.93
N ILE A 126 4.00 0.81 -13.18
CA ILE A 126 5.09 -0.01 -13.68
C ILE A 126 4.60 -1.18 -14.56
N GLY A 127 3.40 -1.68 -14.29
CA GLY A 127 2.77 -2.77 -15.03
C GLY A 127 2.24 -2.30 -16.39
N GLU A 128 2.82 -2.77 -17.48
CA GLU A 128 2.47 -2.33 -18.84
C GLU A 128 0.98 -2.52 -19.16
N ALA A 129 0.41 -3.68 -18.83
CA ALA A 129 -1.01 -3.97 -19.09
C ALA A 129 -1.94 -3.04 -18.28
N ALA A 130 -1.63 -2.83 -17.00
CA ALA A 130 -2.39 -1.94 -16.12
C ALA A 130 -2.27 -0.48 -16.57
N SER A 131 -1.06 -0.03 -16.91
CA SER A 131 -0.80 1.31 -17.43
C SER A 131 -1.59 1.59 -18.70
N LYS A 132 -1.60 0.66 -19.68
CA LYS A 132 -2.40 0.77 -20.91
C LYS A 132 -3.90 0.87 -20.60
N SER A 133 -4.40 0.05 -19.68
CA SER A 133 -5.80 0.11 -19.24
C SER A 133 -6.14 1.47 -18.63
N ALA A 134 -5.27 1.99 -17.77
CA ALA A 134 -5.44 3.31 -17.17
C ALA A 134 -5.44 4.43 -18.23
N GLU A 135 -4.51 4.38 -19.19
CA GLU A 135 -4.40 5.38 -20.27
C GLU A 135 -5.65 5.40 -21.16
N LEU A 136 -6.17 4.22 -21.53
CA LEU A 136 -7.44 4.13 -22.26
C LEU A 136 -8.61 4.77 -21.48
N ALA A 137 -8.57 4.66 -20.17
CA ALA A 137 -9.66 5.13 -19.31
C ALA A 137 -9.62 6.64 -19.01
N ILE A 138 -8.45 7.27 -18.93
CA ILE A 138 -8.31 8.68 -18.53
C ILE A 138 -7.76 9.59 -19.64
N GLY A 139 -7.35 9.02 -20.77
CA GLY A 139 -6.88 9.74 -21.96
C GLY A 139 -5.41 9.50 -22.27
N SER A 140 -5.08 9.56 -23.55
CA SER A 140 -3.71 9.34 -24.07
C SER A 140 -2.73 10.38 -23.54
N GLY A 141 -1.48 9.95 -23.24
CA GLY A 141 -0.41 10.79 -22.71
C GLY A 141 -0.58 11.20 -21.23
N ARG A 142 -1.54 10.59 -20.53
CA ARG A 142 -1.82 10.90 -19.12
C ARG A 142 -1.27 9.87 -18.16
N VAL A 143 -0.80 8.72 -18.63
CA VAL A 143 -0.20 7.67 -17.82
C VAL A 143 1.21 7.39 -18.30
N PHE A 144 2.17 7.43 -17.38
CA PHE A 144 3.54 7.03 -17.65
C PHE A 144 3.75 5.57 -17.21
N THR A 145 4.28 4.74 -18.12
CA THR A 145 4.65 3.35 -17.79
C THR A 145 6.08 3.32 -17.27
N GLY A 146 6.25 3.05 -15.98
CA GLY A 146 7.55 3.02 -15.31
C GLY A 146 7.48 3.51 -13.88
N THR A 147 8.62 3.93 -13.32
CA THR A 147 8.72 4.45 -11.96
C THR A 147 8.50 5.96 -11.91
N LEU A 148 8.23 6.50 -10.71
CA LEU A 148 7.94 7.92 -10.50
C LEU A 148 9.09 8.83 -10.97
N ASP A 149 10.33 8.44 -10.69
CA ASP A 149 11.53 9.18 -11.09
C ASP A 149 11.80 9.13 -12.59
N GLN A 150 11.44 8.02 -13.26
CA GLN A 150 11.57 7.87 -14.70
C GLN A 150 10.59 8.74 -15.47
N ALA A 151 9.46 9.06 -14.90
CA ALA A 151 8.44 9.91 -15.51
C ALA A 151 8.90 11.37 -15.71
N LYS A 152 9.90 11.83 -14.98
CA LYS A 152 10.53 13.17 -15.10
C LYS A 152 9.53 14.32 -15.16
N TRP A 153 8.50 14.25 -14.32
CA TRP A 153 7.52 15.32 -14.22
C TRP A 153 8.18 16.64 -13.85
N PRO A 154 7.70 17.80 -14.35
CA PRO A 154 8.20 19.10 -13.95
C PRO A 154 8.06 19.35 -12.43
N ASP A 155 8.91 20.23 -11.88
CA ASP A 155 8.79 20.70 -10.52
C ASP A 155 7.45 21.40 -10.31
N SER A 156 6.87 21.28 -9.12
CA SER A 156 5.65 22.00 -8.72
C SER A 156 4.50 21.86 -9.74
N ASN A 157 4.30 20.67 -10.26
CA ASN A 157 3.36 20.42 -11.35
C ASN A 157 1.96 20.00 -10.87
N PHE A 158 1.86 19.34 -9.71
CA PHE A 158 0.62 18.74 -9.22
C PHE A 158 0.10 19.45 -7.97
N ASP A 159 -1.22 19.63 -7.90
CA ASP A 159 -1.90 20.10 -6.69
C ASP A 159 -2.02 18.97 -5.66
N VAL A 160 -2.15 17.71 -6.15
CA VAL A 160 -2.24 16.51 -5.31
C VAL A 160 -1.42 15.38 -5.92
N VAL A 161 -0.64 14.70 -5.08
CA VAL A 161 0.02 13.43 -5.41
C VAL A 161 -0.51 12.36 -4.47
N THR A 162 -0.95 11.23 -5.00
CA THR A 162 -1.48 10.11 -4.21
C THR A 162 -0.63 8.86 -4.37
N LEU A 163 -0.46 8.11 -3.27
CA LEU A 163 0.21 6.79 -3.20
C LEU A 163 -0.73 5.84 -2.43
N TRP A 164 -1.70 5.26 -3.14
CA TRP A 164 -2.65 4.32 -2.57
C TRP A 164 -2.10 2.91 -2.63
N SER A 165 -1.53 2.42 -1.55
CA SER A 165 -0.85 1.11 -1.49
C SER A 165 0.24 0.99 -2.58
N ALA A 166 1.13 1.97 -2.61
CA ALA A 166 2.24 2.03 -3.56
C ALA A 166 3.60 2.14 -2.86
N LEU A 167 3.71 2.92 -1.77
CA LEU A 167 4.98 3.20 -1.12
C LEU A 167 5.62 1.96 -0.50
N GLU A 168 4.82 1.03 -0.01
CA GLU A 168 5.27 -0.25 0.57
C GLU A 168 5.90 -1.20 -0.43
N HIS A 169 5.62 -1.03 -1.72
CA HIS A 169 6.16 -1.86 -2.80
C HIS A 169 7.52 -1.37 -3.34
N THR A 170 7.85 -0.10 -3.12
CA THR A 170 9.09 0.49 -3.66
C THR A 170 10.35 0.07 -2.90
N ASN A 171 11.48 0.00 -3.61
CA ASN A 171 12.79 -0.20 -3.00
C ASN A 171 13.36 1.07 -2.34
N GLN A 172 12.89 2.25 -2.74
CA GLN A 172 13.45 3.54 -2.35
C GLN A 172 12.35 4.49 -1.84
N PRO A 173 11.71 4.18 -0.70
CA PRO A 173 10.57 4.96 -0.22
C PRO A 173 10.92 6.42 0.09
N ARG A 174 12.13 6.70 0.61
CA ARG A 174 12.60 8.08 0.85
C ARG A 174 12.78 8.85 -0.46
N ALA A 175 13.39 8.23 -1.47
CA ALA A 175 13.58 8.85 -2.78
C ALA A 175 12.23 9.14 -3.46
N ASN A 176 11.28 8.20 -3.38
CA ASN A 176 9.91 8.42 -3.89
C ASN A 176 9.18 9.57 -3.18
N LEU A 177 9.31 9.70 -1.85
CA LEU A 177 8.70 10.83 -1.14
C LEU A 177 9.35 12.17 -1.50
N ARG A 178 10.68 12.21 -1.71
CA ARG A 178 11.38 13.41 -2.19
C ARG A 178 10.96 13.80 -3.60
N GLU A 179 10.82 12.82 -4.49
CA GLU A 179 10.34 13.04 -5.85
C GLU A 179 8.88 13.51 -5.84
N ALA A 180 8.01 12.87 -5.03
CA ALA A 180 6.64 13.36 -4.82
C ALA A 180 6.63 14.81 -4.33
N ARG A 181 7.56 15.20 -3.42
CA ARG A 181 7.69 16.60 -2.96
C ARG A 181 8.10 17.55 -4.08
N ARG A 182 9.11 17.18 -4.87
CA ARG A 182 9.60 18.02 -5.98
C ARG A 182 8.50 18.37 -6.97
N ILE A 183 7.67 17.38 -7.31
CA ILE A 183 6.59 17.55 -8.30
C ILE A 183 5.30 18.14 -7.71
N THR A 184 5.15 18.15 -6.37
CA THR A 184 3.99 18.77 -5.70
C THR A 184 4.20 20.27 -5.58
N LYS A 185 3.20 21.07 -5.96
CA LYS A 185 3.20 22.53 -5.78
C LYS A 185 3.35 22.90 -4.31
N LEU A 186 3.96 24.04 -4.02
CA LEU A 186 3.96 24.60 -2.65
C LEU A 186 2.50 24.76 -2.18
N GLY A 187 2.19 24.27 -0.97
CA GLY A 187 0.82 24.24 -0.43
C GLY A 187 -0.05 23.10 -1.00
N GLY A 188 0.41 22.39 -2.04
CA GLY A 188 -0.22 21.17 -2.53
C GLY A 188 -0.13 20.03 -1.52
N SER A 189 -0.73 18.89 -1.81
CA SER A 189 -0.83 17.79 -0.85
C SER A 189 -0.30 16.47 -1.40
N VAL A 190 0.36 15.70 -0.52
CA VAL A 190 0.58 14.27 -0.73
C VAL A 190 -0.37 13.45 0.13
N ILE A 191 -0.90 12.35 -0.41
CA ILE A 191 -1.70 11.38 0.33
C ILE A 191 -1.03 10.03 0.21
N VAL A 192 -0.72 9.41 1.35
CA VAL A 192 -0.13 8.07 1.44
C VAL A 192 -1.09 7.17 2.19
N GLN A 193 -1.52 6.08 1.56
CA GLN A 193 -2.26 4.99 2.21
C GLN A 193 -1.48 3.70 2.08
N LEU A 194 -1.38 2.96 3.19
CA LEU A 194 -0.65 1.68 3.24
C LEU A 194 -1.09 0.85 4.45
N PRO A 195 -0.69 -0.44 4.52
CA PRO A 195 -0.94 -1.25 5.70
C PRO A 195 -0.22 -0.70 6.94
N ASN A 196 -0.95 -0.69 8.07
CA ASN A 196 -0.40 -0.24 9.35
C ASN A 196 0.28 -1.40 10.09
N ALA A 197 1.59 -1.47 10.04
CA ALA A 197 2.37 -2.52 10.70
C ALA A 197 2.29 -2.48 12.25
N ALA A 198 1.81 -1.38 12.83
CA ALA A 198 1.54 -1.27 14.26
C ALA A 198 0.09 -1.61 14.65
N SER A 199 -0.75 -2.05 13.70
CA SER A 199 -2.16 -2.37 13.96
C SER A 199 -2.34 -3.55 14.90
N TYR A 200 -3.52 -3.64 15.52
CA TYR A 200 -3.89 -4.84 16.31
C TYR A 200 -3.83 -6.12 15.47
N GLN A 201 -4.19 -6.04 14.18
CA GLN A 201 -4.11 -7.20 13.28
C GLN A 201 -2.67 -7.65 13.06
N ALA A 202 -1.74 -6.73 12.81
CA ALA A 202 -0.33 -7.06 12.64
C ALA A 202 0.24 -7.75 13.88
N ARG A 203 -0.06 -7.22 15.08
CA ARG A 203 0.37 -7.82 16.35
C ARG A 203 -0.27 -9.19 16.64
N MET A 204 -1.57 -9.35 16.33
CA MET A 204 -2.33 -10.58 16.59
C MET A 204 -1.89 -11.72 15.67
N PHE A 205 -1.57 -11.44 14.41
CA PHE A 205 -1.34 -12.45 13.39
C PHE A 205 0.13 -12.63 13.01
N GLY A 206 0.99 -11.62 13.25
CA GLY A 206 2.41 -11.66 12.91
C GLY A 206 2.64 -12.08 11.46
N GLY A 207 3.48 -13.09 11.21
CA GLY A 207 3.72 -13.67 9.89
C GLY A 207 2.46 -14.20 9.19
N ASN A 208 1.34 -14.35 9.91
CA ASN A 208 0.03 -14.72 9.36
C ASN A 208 -0.89 -13.54 9.06
N TRP A 209 -0.46 -12.32 9.25
CA TRP A 209 -1.23 -11.15 8.89
C TRP A 209 -1.40 -11.01 7.37
N PHE A 210 -2.65 -10.90 6.90
CA PHE A 210 -2.95 -10.89 5.47
C PHE A 210 -2.29 -9.71 4.74
N ALA A 211 -2.33 -8.51 5.33
CA ALA A 211 -1.77 -7.31 4.72
C ALA A 211 -0.23 -7.22 4.83
N LEU A 212 0.44 -8.23 5.37
CA LEU A 212 1.90 -8.34 5.31
C LEU A 212 2.40 -8.53 3.88
N ASP A 213 1.69 -9.28 3.07
CA ASP A 213 1.86 -9.51 1.64
C ASP A 213 3.31 -9.66 1.13
N VAL A 214 4.09 -10.51 1.81
CA VAL A 214 5.47 -10.80 1.40
C VAL A 214 5.49 -11.66 0.11
N PRO A 215 6.46 -11.44 -0.81
CA PRO A 215 7.53 -10.44 -0.76
C PRO A 215 7.16 -9.10 -1.41
N ARG A 216 5.93 -8.91 -1.89
CA ARG A 216 5.48 -7.72 -2.63
C ARG A 216 5.58 -6.45 -1.78
N HIS A 217 5.19 -6.52 -0.48
CA HIS A 217 5.46 -5.46 0.47
C HIS A 217 6.90 -5.57 0.98
N ARG A 218 7.76 -4.66 0.52
CA ARG A 218 9.19 -4.60 0.87
C ARG A 218 9.42 -3.89 2.19
N TYR A 219 8.60 -2.88 2.45
CA TYR A 219 8.61 -2.08 3.68
C TYR A 219 7.25 -2.14 4.35
N HIS A 220 7.27 -2.16 5.69
CA HIS A 220 6.04 -2.15 6.47
C HIS A 220 6.07 -0.93 7.39
N PHE A 221 5.14 -0.03 7.19
CA PHE A 221 5.12 1.29 7.80
C PHE A 221 4.26 1.35 9.04
N THR A 222 4.64 2.26 9.94
CA THR A 222 3.85 2.66 11.12
C THR A 222 3.60 4.17 11.06
N LEU A 223 2.61 4.67 11.81
CA LEU A 223 2.38 6.12 11.89
C LEU A 223 3.60 6.89 12.37
N PRO A 224 4.32 6.50 13.46
CA PRO A 224 5.53 7.21 13.89
C PRO A 224 6.59 7.29 12.79
N LEU A 225 6.76 6.24 11.98
CA LEU A 225 7.71 6.26 10.88
C LEU A 225 7.29 7.26 9.78
N LEU A 226 6.02 7.26 9.36
CA LEU A 226 5.51 8.19 8.33
C LEU A 226 5.55 9.64 8.81
N THR A 227 5.19 9.91 10.07
CA THR A 227 5.23 11.27 10.65
C THR A 227 6.65 11.79 10.82
N ARG A 228 7.67 10.96 10.72
CA ARG A 228 9.08 11.35 10.60
C ARG A 228 9.51 11.55 9.15
N LEU A 229 9.21 10.59 8.26
CA LEU A 229 9.67 10.61 6.88
C LEU A 229 9.04 11.71 6.03
N LEU A 230 7.77 12.03 6.25
CA LEU A 230 7.07 13.08 5.50
C LEU A 230 7.68 14.47 5.76
N PRO A 231 7.90 14.93 7.02
CA PRO A 231 8.61 16.17 7.29
C PRO A 231 10.05 16.18 6.77
N GLU A 232 10.81 15.09 6.90
CA GLU A 232 12.15 14.96 6.33
C GLU A 232 12.17 15.08 4.79
N SER A 233 11.01 14.88 4.16
CA SER A 233 10.82 15.02 2.71
C SER A 233 10.18 16.37 2.31
N GLY A 234 9.95 17.30 3.23
CA GLY A 234 9.38 18.63 2.96
C GLY A 234 7.85 18.67 2.97
N PHE A 235 7.21 17.80 3.76
CA PHE A 235 5.75 17.78 3.92
C PHE A 235 5.35 17.96 5.39
N GLU A 236 4.29 18.70 5.66
CA GLU A 236 3.68 18.83 6.98
C GLU A 236 2.40 17.99 7.07
N VAL A 237 2.35 17.03 8.01
CA VAL A 237 1.19 16.17 8.21
C VAL A 237 0.03 16.97 8.82
N TYR A 238 -1.15 16.93 8.18
CA TYR A 238 -2.33 17.64 8.67
C TYR A 238 -3.56 16.74 8.90
N LYS A 239 -3.54 15.50 8.38
CA LYS A 239 -4.64 14.57 8.60
C LYS A 239 -4.18 13.12 8.61
N VAL A 240 -4.72 12.34 9.55
CA VAL A 240 -4.47 10.91 9.69
C VAL A 240 -5.80 10.18 9.87
N THR A 241 -5.93 8.99 9.28
CA THR A 241 -7.04 8.07 9.57
C THR A 241 -6.58 6.62 9.48
N PHE A 242 -7.17 5.78 10.32
CA PHE A 242 -6.96 4.33 10.32
C PHE A 242 -8.15 3.58 9.71
N ARG A 243 -9.07 4.31 9.11
CA ARG A 243 -10.31 3.76 8.57
C ARG A 243 -10.14 3.29 7.14
N SER A 244 -10.45 2.03 6.90
CA SER A 244 -10.74 1.50 5.57
C SER A 244 -11.80 0.42 5.69
N LYS A 245 -12.99 0.67 5.14
CA LYS A 245 -14.09 -0.30 5.13
C LYS A 245 -13.78 -1.50 4.24
N ALA A 246 -13.07 -1.25 3.14
CA ALA A 246 -12.72 -2.28 2.19
C ALA A 246 -11.59 -3.18 2.72
N HIS A 247 -10.51 -2.59 3.24
CA HIS A 247 -9.29 -3.33 3.54
C HIS A 247 -9.24 -3.91 4.95
N ASN A 248 -9.65 -3.13 5.99
CA ASN A 248 -9.48 -3.56 7.38
C ASN A 248 -10.21 -4.87 7.70
N SER A 249 -11.53 -4.91 7.46
CA SER A 249 -12.34 -6.11 7.74
C SER A 249 -11.99 -7.28 6.81
N HIS A 250 -11.58 -7.00 5.56
CA HIS A 250 -11.12 -8.02 4.63
C HIS A 250 -9.83 -8.66 5.12
N ALA A 251 -8.83 -7.86 5.48
CA ALA A 251 -7.56 -8.34 6.01
C ALA A 251 -7.74 -9.18 7.28
N LEU A 252 -8.62 -8.74 8.21
CA LEU A 252 -8.95 -9.50 9.42
C LEU A 252 -9.55 -10.87 9.07
N ARG A 253 -10.53 -10.89 8.16
CA ARG A 253 -11.19 -12.13 7.71
C ARG A 253 -10.19 -13.10 7.10
N GLN A 254 -9.32 -12.63 6.22
CA GLN A 254 -8.32 -13.49 5.56
C GLN A 254 -7.26 -13.99 6.54
N SER A 255 -6.79 -13.15 7.46
CA SER A 255 -5.84 -13.54 8.51
C SER A 255 -6.42 -14.60 9.44
N LEU A 256 -7.69 -14.45 9.85
CA LEU A 256 -8.43 -15.46 10.64
C LEU A 256 -8.58 -16.76 9.87
N LYS A 257 -8.96 -16.69 8.59
CA LYS A 257 -9.09 -17.87 7.72
C LYS A 257 -7.77 -18.64 7.66
N THR A 258 -6.67 -17.95 7.41
CA THR A 258 -5.34 -18.56 7.34
C THR A 258 -4.95 -19.22 8.67
N LYS A 259 -5.17 -18.52 9.81
CA LYS A 259 -4.79 -19.00 11.14
C LYS A 259 -5.63 -20.19 11.62
N LEU A 260 -6.92 -20.21 11.32
CA LEU A 260 -7.86 -21.23 11.83
C LEU A 260 -8.00 -22.44 10.91
N ILE A 261 -8.00 -22.22 9.61
CA ILE A 261 -8.23 -23.26 8.61
C ILE A 261 -6.89 -23.78 8.06
N GLY A 262 -5.96 -22.87 7.75
CA GLY A 262 -4.67 -23.20 7.13
C GLY A 262 -4.88 -23.96 5.82
N ASP A 263 -3.87 -24.75 5.45
CA ASP A 263 -3.93 -25.67 4.32
C ASP A 263 -4.62 -27.00 4.69
N ASP A 264 -4.69 -27.32 5.97
CA ASP A 264 -5.24 -28.57 6.56
C ASP A 264 -6.75 -28.48 6.81
N ARG A 265 -7.58 -28.27 5.91
CA ARG A 265 -9.08 -28.29 5.93
C ARG A 265 -9.75 -28.75 7.25
N ARG A 266 -9.30 -28.27 8.40
CA ARG A 266 -9.75 -28.66 9.74
C ARG A 266 -11.23 -28.31 9.93
N VAL A 267 -12.08 -29.29 10.16
CA VAL A 267 -13.54 -29.10 10.33
C VAL A 267 -13.84 -28.16 11.50
N VAL A 268 -13.15 -28.31 12.62
CA VAL A 268 -13.29 -27.46 13.81
C VAL A 268 -12.90 -25.99 13.49
N GLY A 269 -11.81 -25.79 12.72
CA GLY A 269 -11.38 -24.45 12.32
C GLY A 269 -12.41 -23.76 11.44
N LYS A 270 -13.07 -24.46 10.53
CA LYS A 270 -14.15 -23.92 9.69
C LYS A 270 -15.36 -23.52 10.51
N ALA A 271 -15.79 -24.37 11.46
CA ALA A 271 -16.93 -24.05 12.33
C ALA A 271 -16.66 -22.78 13.16
N LEU A 272 -15.48 -22.71 13.79
CA LEU A 272 -15.07 -21.54 14.57
C LEU A 272 -14.98 -20.27 13.68
N PHE A 273 -14.42 -20.39 12.49
CA PHE A 273 -14.36 -19.27 11.54
C PHE A 273 -15.76 -18.74 11.18
N CYS A 274 -16.72 -19.65 10.87
CA CYS A 274 -18.10 -19.24 10.59
C CYS A 274 -18.75 -18.53 11.78
N LEU A 275 -18.52 -18.98 13.00
CA LEU A 275 -19.04 -18.34 14.22
C LEU A 275 -18.44 -16.93 14.42
N LEU A 276 -17.22 -16.67 14.01
CA LEU A 276 -16.56 -15.37 14.19
C LEU A 276 -16.93 -14.34 13.11
N ILE A 277 -17.39 -14.78 11.92
CA ILE A 277 -17.69 -13.87 10.80
C ILE A 277 -18.62 -12.70 11.19
N PRO A 278 -19.73 -12.86 11.93
CA PRO A 278 -20.61 -11.75 12.29
C PRO A 278 -19.93 -10.67 13.13
N PHE A 279 -18.91 -11.04 13.89
CA PHE A 279 -18.18 -10.15 14.82
C PHE A 279 -17.02 -9.40 14.17
N ILE A 280 -16.59 -9.81 12.97
CA ILE A 280 -15.43 -9.19 12.28
C ILE A 280 -15.63 -7.69 12.08
N LYS A 281 -16.76 -7.27 11.50
CA LYS A 281 -17.00 -5.86 11.21
C LYS A 281 -17.17 -4.99 12.46
N PRO A 282 -17.97 -5.38 13.47
CA PRO A 282 -18.08 -4.64 14.73
C PRO A 282 -16.73 -4.52 15.46
N PHE A 283 -15.98 -5.60 15.55
CA PHE A 283 -14.68 -5.61 16.22
C PHE A 283 -13.67 -4.70 15.50
N ASP A 284 -13.57 -4.84 14.18
CA ASP A 284 -12.69 -4.00 13.36
C ASP A 284 -13.07 -2.51 13.47
N TRP A 285 -14.36 -2.20 13.52
CA TRP A 285 -14.84 -0.83 13.73
C TRP A 285 -14.36 -0.26 15.07
N ILE A 286 -14.48 -1.04 16.17
CA ILE A 286 -14.00 -0.64 17.49
C ILE A 286 -12.49 -0.38 17.44
N MET A 287 -11.70 -1.30 16.88
CA MET A 287 -10.25 -1.16 16.78
C MET A 287 -9.86 0.07 15.94
N THR A 288 -10.60 0.34 14.87
CA THR A 288 -10.41 1.56 14.06
C THR A 288 -10.66 2.85 14.86
N MET A 289 -11.68 2.87 15.73
CA MET A 289 -11.96 4.01 16.62
C MET A 289 -10.84 4.22 17.65
N LEU A 290 -10.18 3.16 18.07
CA LEU A 290 -9.02 3.19 18.96
C LEU A 290 -7.69 3.50 18.23
N SER A 291 -7.75 3.92 16.97
CA SER A 291 -6.56 4.17 16.11
C SER A 291 -5.67 2.95 15.85
N GLU A 292 -6.27 1.76 15.94
CA GLU A 292 -5.63 0.45 15.79
C GLU A 292 -5.99 -0.25 14.47
N GLY A 293 -6.57 0.48 13.51
CA GLY A 293 -6.99 -0.06 12.22
C GLY A 293 -5.81 -0.57 11.38
N ALA A 294 -6.08 -1.59 10.56
CA ALA A 294 -5.06 -2.25 9.74
C ALA A 294 -4.56 -1.43 8.55
N THR A 295 -5.26 -0.37 8.19
CA THR A 295 -4.88 0.57 7.12
C THR A 295 -4.58 1.93 7.73
N LEU A 296 -3.51 2.55 7.30
CA LEU A 296 -3.09 3.90 7.68
C LEU A 296 -3.17 4.80 6.45
N THR A 297 -3.86 5.92 6.56
CA THR A 297 -3.89 6.97 5.52
C THR A 297 -3.46 8.29 6.13
N VAL A 298 -2.46 8.91 5.52
CA VAL A 298 -1.89 10.20 5.95
C VAL A 298 -2.00 11.19 4.80
N ALA A 299 -2.48 12.39 5.10
CA ALA A 299 -2.39 13.53 4.19
C ALA A 299 -1.42 14.55 4.76
N ALA A 300 -0.51 15.04 3.91
CA ALA A 300 0.48 16.03 4.28
C ALA A 300 0.60 17.11 3.21
N ARG A 301 0.89 18.34 3.63
CA ARG A 301 1.02 19.53 2.78
C ARG A 301 2.47 19.77 2.45
N ALA A 302 2.76 20.13 1.20
CA ALA A 302 4.09 20.55 0.76
C ALA A 302 4.43 21.93 1.36
N VAL A 303 5.54 22.00 2.08
CA VAL A 303 6.08 23.18 2.75
C VAL A 303 7.43 23.57 2.18
#